data_ba7a224da77c277daf3d06417194d041
#
_entry.id   ba7a224da77c277daf3d06417194d041
#
_cell.length_a   1.000
_cell.length_b   1.000
_cell.length_c   1.000
_cell.angle_alpha   90.00
_cell.angle_beta   90.00
_cell.angle_gamma   90.00
#
_symmetry.space_group_name_H-M   'P 1'
#
loop_
_entity.id
_entity.type
_entity.pdbx_description
1 polymer ?
#
loop_
_entity_poly.entity_id
_entity_poly.type
_entity_poly.pdbx_seq_one_letter_code
_entity_poly.pdbx_strand_id
1 'polypeptide(L)'
;MAEKPVGKQIQLLSMQWTLKKFSELSNTELYALLQLRSLVFVVEQNCAYADLDDKDQGSWHLMGWDQDDLIAYTRLLPPGLAFEECSIGRVVTSPSVRGQGIGRNLMKHSIEQCRQLFGSEPIQIGAQRYLEAFYGSLGFVVVGEPYLEDGIPHIHMILRQSPS
;
A
#
# COMPACT_ATOMS: atom_id res chain seq x y z
N MET A 1 18.46 -29.51 9.61
CA MET A 1 17.41 -28.60 9.08
C MET A 1 17.56 -27.28 9.77
N ALA A 2 17.84 -26.22 9.02
CA ALA A 2 17.83 -24.87 9.60
C ALA A 2 16.38 -24.53 9.92
N GLU A 3 16.07 -24.26 11.19
CA GLU A 3 14.78 -23.70 11.57
C GLU A 3 14.60 -22.35 10.85
N LYS A 4 13.49 -22.20 10.11
CA LYS A 4 13.10 -20.89 9.60
C LYS A 4 12.98 -19.97 10.79
N PRO A 5 13.57 -18.76 10.76
CA PRO A 5 13.39 -17.83 11.87
C PRO A 5 11.89 -17.60 12.04
N VAL A 6 11.41 -17.85 13.25
CA VAL A 6 10.03 -17.52 13.61
C VAL A 6 9.88 -16.00 13.43
N GLY A 7 9.03 -15.60 12.49
CA GLY A 7 8.77 -14.18 12.25
C GLY A 7 8.31 -13.49 13.53
N LYS A 8 8.71 -12.23 13.69
CA LYS A 8 8.33 -11.43 14.85
C LYS A 8 6.80 -11.36 14.97
N GLN A 9 6.25 -11.70 16.14
CA GLN A 9 4.83 -11.57 16.42
C GLN A 9 4.47 -10.09 16.63
N ILE A 10 3.53 -9.58 15.84
CA ILE A 10 3.07 -8.18 15.93
C ILE A 10 1.72 -8.14 16.62
N GLN A 11 1.58 -7.20 17.54
CA GLN A 11 0.28 -6.87 18.13
C GLN A 11 -0.34 -5.72 17.34
N LEU A 12 -1.41 -6.00 16.59
CA LEU A 12 -2.04 -5.01 15.71
C LEU A 12 -2.49 -3.75 16.46
N LEU A 13 -2.98 -3.91 17.69
CA LEU A 13 -3.46 -2.78 18.49
C LEU A 13 -2.35 -1.88 19.02
N SER A 14 -1.11 -2.38 19.08
CA SER A 14 0.05 -1.60 19.53
C SER A 14 0.86 -0.98 18.40
N MET A 15 0.46 -1.23 17.14
CA MET A 15 1.06 -0.55 16.00
C MET A 15 0.75 0.95 16.05
N GLN A 16 1.74 1.74 15.67
CA GLN A 16 1.59 3.19 15.53
C GLN A 16 1.43 3.55 14.06
N TRP A 17 0.37 4.31 13.76
CA TRP A 17 0.08 4.76 12.41
C TRP A 17 0.35 6.24 12.27
N THR A 18 1.11 6.62 11.24
CA THR A 18 1.38 8.01 10.91
C THR A 18 1.03 8.28 9.45
N LEU A 19 0.44 9.46 9.20
CA LEU A 19 0.07 9.92 7.86
C LEU A 19 0.71 11.28 7.63
N LYS A 20 1.54 11.38 6.60
CA LYS A 20 2.29 12.61 6.30
C LYS A 20 2.30 12.91 4.81
N LYS A 21 2.27 14.20 4.47
CA LYS A 21 2.64 14.67 3.15
C LYS A 21 4.14 14.45 2.93
N PHE A 22 4.56 14.38 1.67
CA PHE A 22 5.98 14.23 1.33
C PHE A 22 6.86 15.27 2.04
N SER A 23 6.44 16.53 2.04
CA SER A 23 7.19 17.63 2.66
C SER A 23 7.28 17.54 4.19
N GLU A 24 6.45 16.72 4.81
CA GLU A 24 6.44 16.52 6.27
C GLU A 24 7.27 15.31 6.71
N LEU A 25 7.71 14.48 5.75
CA LEU A 25 8.53 13.31 6.06
C LEU A 25 9.92 13.74 6.51
N SER A 26 10.41 13.13 7.59
CA SER A 26 11.82 13.23 7.93
C SER A 26 12.68 12.44 6.94
N ASN A 27 13.96 12.73 6.88
CA ASN A 27 14.88 11.94 6.07
C ASN A 27 14.87 10.47 6.46
N THR A 28 14.77 10.17 7.75
CA THR A 28 14.72 8.80 8.27
C THR A 28 13.43 8.09 7.84
N GLU A 29 12.29 8.76 7.92
CA GLU A 29 11.01 8.20 7.45
C GLU A 29 11.04 7.94 5.95
N LEU A 30 11.50 8.89 5.17
CA LEU A 30 11.61 8.74 3.71
C LEU A 30 12.53 7.56 3.36
N TYR A 31 13.68 7.46 4.01
CA TYR A 31 14.61 6.36 3.79
C TYR A 31 13.96 5.01 4.12
N ALA A 32 13.27 4.92 5.26
CA ALA A 32 12.63 3.69 5.71
C ALA A 32 11.54 3.21 4.72
N LEU A 33 10.69 4.12 4.26
CA LEU A 33 9.63 3.73 3.32
C LEU A 33 10.18 3.33 1.94
N LEU A 34 11.21 4.01 1.44
CA LEU A 34 11.85 3.65 0.18
C LEU A 34 12.61 2.33 0.28
N GLN A 35 13.25 2.07 1.42
CA GLN A 35 13.93 0.80 1.67
C GLN A 35 12.94 -0.38 1.68
N LEU A 36 11.80 -0.24 2.36
CA LEU A 36 10.78 -1.28 2.40
C LEU A 36 10.20 -1.54 1.00
N ARG A 37 9.90 -0.49 0.25
CA ARG A 37 9.41 -0.60 -1.14
C ARG A 37 10.43 -1.31 -2.03
N SER A 38 11.69 -0.93 -1.95
CA SER A 38 12.76 -1.54 -2.74
C SER A 38 12.94 -3.02 -2.41
N LEU A 39 12.94 -3.36 -1.13
CA LEU A 39 13.09 -4.74 -0.67
C LEU A 39 12.00 -5.66 -1.22
N VAL A 40 10.76 -5.21 -1.24
CA VAL A 40 9.62 -6.04 -1.66
C VAL A 40 9.39 -5.98 -3.16
N PHE A 41 9.27 -4.78 -3.72
CA PHE A 41 8.86 -4.61 -5.12
C PHE A 41 9.96 -4.89 -6.12
N VAL A 42 11.21 -4.63 -5.76
CA VAL A 42 12.35 -4.84 -6.65
C VAL A 42 13.10 -6.13 -6.32
N VAL A 43 13.54 -6.27 -5.10
CA VAL A 43 14.41 -7.41 -4.70
C VAL A 43 13.61 -8.71 -4.58
N GLU A 44 12.57 -8.74 -3.74
CA GLU A 44 11.80 -9.96 -3.49
C GLU A 44 11.02 -10.41 -4.74
N GLN A 45 10.39 -9.48 -5.46
CA GLN A 45 9.65 -9.81 -6.68
C GLN A 45 10.55 -10.05 -7.89
N ASN A 46 11.85 -9.84 -7.72
CA ASN A 46 12.84 -9.96 -8.80
C ASN A 46 12.40 -9.20 -10.05
N CYS A 47 11.99 -7.95 -9.87
CA CYS A 47 11.46 -7.09 -10.91
C CYS A 47 12.30 -5.81 -11.01
N ALA A 48 13.08 -5.72 -12.08
CA ALA A 48 13.91 -4.53 -12.32
C ALA A 48 13.05 -3.43 -12.95
N TYR A 49 12.57 -2.52 -12.13
CA TYR A 49 11.84 -1.33 -12.59
C TYR A 49 12.14 -0.13 -11.69
N ALA A 50 11.81 1.06 -12.17
CA ALA A 50 12.01 2.27 -11.39
C ALA A 50 10.83 2.45 -10.43
N ASP A 51 11.00 2.05 -9.17
CA ASP A 51 9.98 2.22 -8.14
C ASP A 51 9.65 3.68 -7.87
N LEU A 52 10.63 4.57 -7.96
CA LEU A 52 10.44 6.01 -7.85
C LEU A 52 9.91 6.55 -9.18
N ASP A 53 8.70 7.07 -9.17
CA ASP A 53 7.92 7.42 -10.37
C ASP A 53 7.46 8.89 -10.41
N ASP A 54 8.08 9.74 -9.59
CA ASP A 54 7.76 11.17 -9.42
C ASP A 54 6.34 11.46 -8.90
N LYS A 55 5.66 10.45 -8.36
CA LYS A 55 4.34 10.64 -7.75
C LYS A 55 4.39 10.74 -6.22
N ASP A 56 5.53 10.42 -5.62
CA ASP A 56 5.65 10.46 -4.15
C ASP A 56 5.52 11.88 -3.61
N GLN A 57 6.05 12.87 -4.33
CA GLN A 57 6.03 14.26 -3.92
C GLN A 57 4.61 14.84 -3.84
N GLY A 58 3.68 14.33 -4.66
CA GLY A 58 2.28 14.75 -4.67
C GLY A 58 1.36 13.89 -3.82
N SER A 59 1.89 12.92 -3.11
CA SER A 59 1.11 11.92 -2.38
C SER A 59 1.16 12.12 -0.87
N TRP A 60 0.22 11.45 -0.18
CA TRP A 60 0.29 11.22 1.24
C TRP A 60 0.91 9.85 1.50
N HIS A 61 1.60 9.71 2.62
CA HIS A 61 2.33 8.50 3.00
C HIS A 61 1.80 7.98 4.32
N LEU A 62 1.16 6.81 4.27
CA LEU A 62 0.65 6.12 5.45
C LEU A 62 1.67 5.08 5.89
N MET A 63 2.13 5.19 7.12
CA MET A 63 3.19 4.36 7.68
C MET A 63 2.68 3.65 8.93
N GLY A 64 2.87 2.34 8.96
CA GLY A 64 2.58 1.51 10.12
C GLY A 64 3.88 1.05 10.79
N TRP A 65 4.07 1.43 12.03
CA TRP A 65 5.29 1.20 12.81
C TRP A 65 5.06 0.20 13.92
N ASP A 66 6.02 -0.70 14.09
CA ASP A 66 6.20 -1.47 15.30
C ASP A 66 7.43 -0.92 16.00
N GLN A 67 7.24 -0.06 17.02
CA GLN A 67 8.30 0.73 17.63
C GLN A 67 9.03 1.55 16.56
N ASP A 68 10.33 1.34 16.35
CA ASP A 68 11.12 2.07 15.34
C ASP A 68 11.17 1.38 13.97
N ASP A 69 10.50 0.22 13.81
CA ASP A 69 10.50 -0.55 12.59
C ASP A 69 9.28 -0.22 11.72
N LEU A 70 9.50 0.24 10.51
CA LEU A 70 8.44 0.39 9.52
C LEU A 70 8.07 -0.97 8.97
N ILE A 71 6.85 -1.42 9.23
CA ILE A 71 6.37 -2.76 8.85
C ILE A 71 5.24 -2.75 7.85
N ALA A 72 4.60 -1.61 7.64
CA ALA A 72 3.51 -1.46 6.68
C ALA A 72 3.51 -0.07 6.09
N TYR A 73 3.15 0.04 4.81
CA TYR A 73 3.16 1.31 4.09
C TYR A 73 2.17 1.29 2.94
N THR A 74 1.49 2.41 2.72
CA THR A 74 0.78 2.71 1.47
C THR A 74 1.00 4.16 1.07
N ARG A 75 0.88 4.40 -0.23
CA ARG A 75 0.86 5.72 -0.83
C ARG A 75 -0.58 6.07 -1.18
N LEU A 76 -1.06 7.21 -0.67
CA LEU A 76 -2.40 7.71 -0.96
C LEU A 76 -2.28 8.86 -1.97
N LEU A 77 -2.79 8.63 -3.17
CA LEU A 77 -2.67 9.56 -4.28
C LEU A 77 -3.96 10.36 -4.44
N PRO A 78 -3.88 11.71 -4.45
CA PRO A 78 -5.07 12.53 -4.67
C PRO A 78 -5.67 12.30 -6.06
N PRO A 79 -6.95 12.66 -6.28
CA PRO A 79 -7.56 12.61 -7.59
C PRO A 79 -6.72 13.33 -8.65
N GLY A 80 -6.57 12.70 -9.82
CA GLY A 80 -5.86 13.27 -10.96
C GLY A 80 -4.35 12.98 -11.00
N LEU A 81 -3.76 12.40 -9.95
CA LEU A 81 -2.32 12.11 -9.96
C LEU A 81 -2.00 10.80 -10.69
N ALA A 82 -2.72 9.72 -10.41
CA ALA A 82 -2.58 8.44 -11.10
C ALA A 82 -3.80 8.11 -11.95
N PHE A 83 -4.99 8.34 -11.41
CA PHE A 83 -6.28 8.14 -12.04
C PHE A 83 -7.13 9.40 -11.83
N GLU A 84 -8.28 9.48 -12.49
CA GLU A 84 -9.26 10.52 -12.22
C GLU A 84 -9.69 10.49 -10.75
N GLU A 85 -9.89 9.31 -10.20
CA GLU A 85 -10.19 9.07 -8.79
C GLU A 85 -8.94 9.13 -7.92
N CYS A 86 -9.11 9.27 -6.62
CA CYS A 86 -8.01 9.02 -5.69
C CYS A 86 -7.60 7.55 -5.73
N SER A 87 -6.40 7.26 -5.26
CA SER A 87 -5.84 5.92 -5.35
C SER A 87 -5.04 5.55 -4.11
N ILE A 88 -4.93 4.25 -3.87
CA ILE A 88 -4.03 3.65 -2.90
C ILE A 88 -3.02 2.83 -3.68
N GLY A 89 -1.76 3.16 -3.57
CA GLY A 89 -0.69 2.46 -4.28
C GLY A 89 0.46 2.08 -3.38
N ARG A 90 1.42 1.33 -3.93
CA ARG A 90 2.61 0.87 -3.22
C ARG A 90 2.26 0.19 -1.89
N VAL A 91 1.22 -0.65 -1.91
CA VAL A 91 0.76 -1.41 -0.74
C VAL A 91 1.81 -2.45 -0.40
N VAL A 92 2.39 -2.35 0.78
CA VAL A 92 3.50 -3.23 1.17
C VAL A 92 3.50 -3.49 2.67
N THR A 93 3.81 -4.74 3.04
CA THR A 93 4.13 -5.14 4.40
C THR A 93 5.52 -5.77 4.43
N SER A 94 6.23 -5.62 5.55
CA SER A 94 7.54 -6.25 5.71
C SER A 94 7.42 -7.78 5.60
N PRO A 95 8.34 -8.45 4.87
CA PRO A 95 8.32 -9.91 4.79
C PRO A 95 8.39 -10.61 6.16
N SER A 96 9.03 -9.97 7.13
CA SER A 96 9.22 -10.54 8.48
C SER A 96 7.92 -10.67 9.29
N VAL A 97 6.84 -10.00 8.89
CA VAL A 97 5.59 -9.93 9.66
C VAL A 97 4.36 -10.42 8.87
N ARG A 98 4.55 -11.07 7.74
CA ARG A 98 3.45 -11.59 6.92
C ARG A 98 2.65 -12.68 7.63
N GLY A 99 1.39 -12.86 7.20
CA GLY A 99 0.50 -13.90 7.75
C GLY A 99 -0.17 -13.51 9.07
N GLN A 100 -0.08 -12.25 9.49
CA GLN A 100 -0.63 -11.77 10.76
C GLN A 100 -1.78 -10.76 10.59
N GLY A 101 -2.32 -10.64 9.38
CA GLY A 101 -3.44 -9.71 9.10
C GLY A 101 -3.04 -8.25 8.96
N ILE A 102 -1.76 -7.93 8.89
CA ILE A 102 -1.26 -6.56 8.81
C ILE A 102 -1.68 -5.90 7.49
N GLY A 103 -1.63 -6.63 6.37
CA GLY A 103 -2.04 -6.11 5.07
C GLY A 103 -3.50 -5.69 5.03
N ARG A 104 -4.39 -6.47 5.64
CA ARG A 104 -5.81 -6.11 5.76
C ARG A 104 -6.00 -4.88 6.64
N ASN A 105 -5.31 -4.82 7.76
CA ASN A 105 -5.36 -3.68 8.67
C ASN A 105 -4.83 -2.41 8.00
N LEU A 106 -3.72 -2.52 7.26
CA LEU A 106 -3.16 -1.44 6.46
C LEU A 106 -4.17 -0.89 5.45
N MET A 107 -4.86 -1.78 4.70
CA MET A 107 -5.85 -1.35 3.71
C MET A 107 -7.06 -0.69 4.36
N LYS A 108 -7.52 -1.17 5.50
CA LYS A 108 -8.62 -0.53 6.23
C LYS A 108 -8.26 0.89 6.66
N HIS A 109 -7.06 1.08 7.21
CA HIS A 109 -6.54 2.41 7.54
C HIS A 109 -6.43 3.30 6.30
N SER A 110 -5.92 2.74 5.19
CA SER A 110 -5.74 3.48 3.94
C SER A 110 -7.08 3.97 3.37
N ILE A 111 -8.09 3.12 3.36
CA ILE A 111 -9.44 3.46 2.87
C ILE A 111 -10.05 4.57 3.75
N GLU A 112 -9.93 4.45 5.06
CA GLU A 112 -10.45 5.46 5.99
C GLU A 112 -9.75 6.81 5.80
N GLN A 113 -8.43 6.80 5.63
CA GLN A 113 -7.67 8.03 5.38
C GLN A 113 -8.02 8.65 4.03
N CYS A 114 -8.25 7.87 2.99
CA CYS A 114 -8.74 8.38 1.72
C CYS A 114 -10.09 9.11 1.87
N ARG A 115 -11.00 8.56 2.66
CA ARG A 115 -12.29 9.20 2.95
C ARG A 115 -12.12 10.54 3.64
N GLN A 116 -11.25 10.59 4.62
CA GLN A 116 -10.99 11.83 5.37
C GLN A 116 -10.28 12.88 4.51
N LEU A 117 -9.33 12.48 3.67
CA LEU A 117 -8.55 13.39 2.84
C LEU A 117 -9.29 13.85 1.58
N PHE A 118 -10.02 12.95 0.91
CA PHE A 118 -10.54 13.15 -0.44
C PHE A 118 -12.06 13.04 -0.52
N GLY A 119 -12.74 12.78 0.59
CA GLY A 119 -14.19 12.65 0.64
C GLY A 119 -14.69 11.27 0.23
N SER A 120 -15.99 11.18 -0.09
CA SER A 120 -16.67 9.92 -0.41
C SER A 120 -16.53 9.49 -1.88
N GLU A 121 -15.60 10.08 -2.62
CA GLU A 121 -15.33 9.72 -4.00
C GLU A 121 -14.83 8.27 -4.10
N PRO A 122 -15.05 7.59 -5.23
CA PRO A 122 -14.52 6.25 -5.44
C PRO A 122 -13.00 6.21 -5.35
N ILE A 123 -12.47 5.05 -4.94
CA ILE A 123 -11.03 4.80 -4.88
C ILE A 123 -10.70 3.79 -5.98
N GLN A 124 -9.80 4.15 -6.89
CA GLN A 124 -9.31 3.24 -7.93
C GLN A 124 -7.90 2.76 -7.61
N ILE A 125 -7.66 1.47 -7.81
CA ILE A 125 -6.33 0.87 -7.64
C ILE A 125 -5.92 0.10 -8.89
N GLY A 126 -4.61 0.02 -9.12
CA GLY A 126 -3.99 -0.92 -10.04
C GLY A 126 -3.40 -2.06 -9.23
N ALA A 127 -4.07 -3.20 -9.21
CA ALA A 127 -3.70 -4.34 -8.37
C ALA A 127 -3.02 -5.43 -9.19
N GLN A 128 -2.02 -6.10 -8.60
CA GLN A 128 -1.51 -7.33 -9.17
C GLN A 128 -2.64 -8.37 -9.19
N ARG A 129 -2.83 -9.04 -10.32
CA ARG A 129 -3.99 -9.89 -10.57
C ARG A 129 -4.17 -11.01 -9.52
N TYR A 130 -3.08 -11.55 -8.99
CA TYR A 130 -3.17 -12.62 -7.99
C TYR A 130 -3.76 -12.14 -6.64
N LEU A 131 -3.85 -10.82 -6.41
CA LEU A 131 -4.44 -10.22 -5.21
C LEU A 131 -5.92 -9.83 -5.39
N GLU A 132 -6.56 -10.19 -6.50
CA GLU A 132 -7.96 -9.85 -6.78
C GLU A 132 -8.90 -10.26 -5.64
N ALA A 133 -8.77 -11.48 -5.13
CA ALA A 133 -9.62 -11.98 -4.04
C ALA A 133 -9.41 -11.19 -2.75
N PHE A 134 -8.16 -10.81 -2.46
CA PHE A 134 -7.84 -9.99 -1.29
C PHE A 134 -8.53 -8.62 -1.35
N TYR A 135 -8.37 -7.89 -2.46
CA TYR A 135 -9.01 -6.59 -2.62
C TYR A 135 -10.53 -6.71 -2.76
N GLY A 136 -11.01 -7.77 -3.41
CA GLY A 136 -12.45 -8.07 -3.49
C GLY A 136 -13.08 -8.25 -2.11
N SER A 137 -12.36 -8.86 -1.18
CA SER A 137 -12.83 -9.04 0.21
C SER A 137 -12.97 -7.71 0.97
N LEU A 138 -12.34 -6.64 0.47
CA LEU A 138 -12.44 -5.28 1.02
C LEU A 138 -13.52 -4.43 0.33
N GLY A 139 -14.18 -4.99 -0.69
CA GLY A 139 -15.25 -4.32 -1.44
C GLY A 139 -14.84 -3.77 -2.78
N PHE A 140 -13.59 -3.92 -3.20
CA PHE A 140 -13.16 -3.52 -4.53
C PHE A 140 -13.72 -4.46 -5.59
N VAL A 141 -14.12 -3.91 -6.73
CA VAL A 141 -14.60 -4.67 -7.89
C VAL A 141 -13.74 -4.39 -9.12
N VAL A 142 -13.54 -5.40 -9.95
CA VAL A 142 -12.74 -5.29 -11.18
C VAL A 142 -13.42 -4.36 -12.18
N VAL A 143 -12.66 -3.49 -12.81
CA VAL A 143 -13.09 -2.65 -13.93
C VAL A 143 -12.10 -2.77 -15.09
N GLY A 144 -12.61 -2.91 -16.31
CA GLY A 144 -11.79 -3.06 -17.51
C GLY A 144 -11.13 -4.44 -17.63
N GLU A 145 -10.17 -4.53 -18.53
CA GLU A 145 -9.48 -5.76 -18.88
C GLU A 145 -8.12 -5.87 -18.15
N PRO A 146 -7.64 -7.10 -17.90
CA PRO A 146 -6.29 -7.30 -17.39
C PRO A 146 -5.23 -6.68 -18.30
N TYR A 147 -4.14 -6.20 -17.70
CA TYR A 147 -3.02 -5.62 -18.43
C TYR A 147 -1.69 -6.06 -17.81
N LEU A 148 -0.60 -5.82 -18.52
CA LEU A 148 0.75 -6.08 -18.00
C LEU A 148 1.38 -4.76 -17.55
N GLU A 149 1.98 -4.77 -16.36
CA GLU A 149 2.80 -3.68 -15.85
C GLU A 149 4.12 -4.28 -15.38
N ASP A 150 5.22 -3.84 -15.96
CA ASP A 150 6.56 -4.41 -15.73
C ASP A 150 6.59 -5.95 -15.82
N GLY A 151 5.85 -6.50 -16.80
CA GLY A 151 5.75 -7.94 -17.04
C GLY A 151 4.86 -8.71 -16.06
N ILE A 152 4.23 -8.05 -15.10
CA ILE A 152 3.36 -8.66 -14.09
C ILE A 152 1.90 -8.40 -14.45
N PRO A 153 1.04 -9.44 -14.48
CA PRO A 153 -0.40 -9.25 -14.73
C PRO A 153 -1.05 -8.38 -13.65
N HIS A 154 -1.76 -7.35 -14.09
CA HIS A 154 -2.48 -6.40 -13.23
C HIS A 154 -3.94 -6.29 -13.66
N ILE A 155 -4.77 -5.80 -12.76
CA ILE A 155 -6.15 -5.41 -13.00
C ILE A 155 -6.45 -4.07 -12.34
N HIS A 156 -7.32 -3.27 -12.94
CA HIS A 156 -7.89 -2.13 -12.27
C HIS A 156 -9.08 -2.57 -11.41
N MET A 157 -9.15 -2.04 -10.21
CA MET A 157 -10.28 -2.27 -9.31
C MET A 157 -10.75 -0.96 -8.71
N ILE A 158 -12.02 -0.87 -8.40
CA ILE A 158 -12.63 0.33 -7.84
C ILE A 158 -13.43 -0.02 -6.59
N LEU A 159 -13.30 0.83 -5.58
CA LEU A 159 -14.15 0.80 -4.40
C LEU A 159 -15.09 2.01 -4.47
N ARG A 160 -16.39 1.74 -4.68
CA ARG A 160 -17.40 2.77 -4.59
C ARG A 160 -17.87 2.87 -3.15
N GLN A 161 -17.82 4.06 -2.62
CA GLN A 161 -18.27 4.29 -1.26
C GLN A 161 -19.78 4.39 -1.24
N SER A 162 -20.40 3.63 -0.33
CA SER A 162 -21.84 3.74 -0.15
C SER A 162 -22.18 5.12 0.39
N PRO A 163 -23.23 5.80 -0.13
CA PRO A 163 -23.73 6.99 0.51
C PRO A 163 -24.19 6.64 1.93
N SER A 164 -23.70 7.39 2.89
CA SER A 164 -24.13 7.26 4.28
C SER A 164 -25.54 7.79 4.47
#